data_16159e3090d5d7866c6baf2c0b7b999b
#
_entry.id   16159e3090d5d7866c6baf2c0b7b999b
#
_cell.length_a   1.000
_cell.length_b   1.000
_cell.length_c   1.000
_cell.angle_alpha   90.00
_cell.angle_beta   90.00
_cell.angle_gamma   90.00
#
_symmetry.space_group_name_H-M   'P 1'
#
loop_
_entity.id
_entity.type
_entity.pdbx_description
1 polymer ?
#
loop_
_entity_poly.entity_id
_entity_poly.type
_entity_poly.pdbx_seq_one_letter_code
_entity_poly.pdbx_strand_id
1 'polypeptide(L)'
;MPNNVTLHIPNLIKQIQADFPDITFEAGSHFSWHAKTRHVSYLPDADDPRSLWALLHELGHALLNHTDFSSDIELLNIEVAAWAEAHRLAEKYGITIDQNYIEDNLDSYRDWLHVRATCPTCYERSLQIDRQTYRCH
;
A
#
# COMPACT_ATOMS: atom_id res chain seq x y z
N MET A 1 15.56 -20.92 18.43
CA MET A 1 14.92 -21.28 18.15
C MET A 1 14.11 -20.87 17.49
N PRO A 2 13.94 -20.84 16.89
CA PRO A 2 13.19 -20.34 16.23
C PRO A 2 12.07 -20.52 16.38
N ASN A 3 11.59 -20.13 16.51
CA ASN A 3 10.57 -20.15 16.75
C ASN A 3 9.72 -20.08 15.81
N ASN A 4 9.08 -20.76 15.49
CA ASN A 4 7.96 -20.80 14.65
C ASN A 4 6.80 -20.07 15.22
N VAL A 5 7.04 -18.98 15.84
CA VAL A 5 5.97 -18.15 16.36
C VAL A 5 5.29 -17.48 15.17
N THR A 6 4.07 -17.92 14.88
CA THR A 6 3.26 -17.27 13.86
C THR A 6 2.86 -15.91 14.38
N LEU A 7 3.22 -14.86 13.66
CA LEU A 7 2.85 -13.50 14.03
C LEU A 7 1.42 -13.23 13.58
N HIS A 8 0.58 -12.80 14.50
CA HIS A 8 -0.82 -12.47 14.23
C HIS A 8 -1.02 -10.97 14.25
N ILE A 9 -2.08 -10.50 13.61
CA ILE A 9 -2.41 -9.08 13.51
C ILE A 9 -2.38 -8.38 14.87
N PRO A 10 -3.06 -8.88 15.92
CA PRO A 10 -3.03 -8.17 17.22
C PRO A 10 -1.63 -8.02 17.79
N ASN A 11 -0.78 -9.02 17.63
CA ASN A 11 0.59 -8.96 18.13
C ASN A 11 1.43 -7.95 17.36
N LEU A 12 1.28 -7.94 16.05
CA LEU A 12 1.99 -7.00 15.18
C LEU A 12 1.53 -5.57 15.49
N ILE A 13 0.24 -5.36 15.67
CA ILE A 13 -0.31 -4.04 16.03
C ILE A 13 0.33 -3.51 17.31
N LYS A 14 0.49 -4.36 18.34
CA LYS A 14 1.12 -3.95 19.59
C LYS A 14 2.56 -3.46 19.38
N GLN A 15 3.32 -4.18 18.57
CA GLN A 15 4.70 -3.79 18.27
C GLN A 15 4.74 -2.48 17.49
N ILE A 16 3.90 -2.35 16.48
CA ILE A 16 3.87 -1.16 15.62
C ILE A 16 3.44 0.07 16.44
N GLN A 17 2.44 -0.06 17.30
CA GLN A 17 1.99 1.06 18.12
C GLN A 17 3.06 1.54 19.08
N ALA A 18 3.85 0.62 19.61
CA ALA A 18 4.97 0.98 20.49
C ALA A 18 6.04 1.75 19.71
N ASP A 19 6.28 1.35 18.46
CA ASP A 19 7.32 1.98 17.64
C ASP A 19 6.86 3.29 16.99
N PHE A 20 5.56 3.42 16.70
CA PHE A 20 4.99 4.57 15.99
C PHE A 20 3.77 5.12 16.73
N PRO A 21 3.99 5.75 17.90
CA PRO A 21 2.87 6.15 18.76
C PRO A 21 2.01 7.30 18.21
N ASP A 22 2.49 7.99 17.18
CA ASP A 22 1.73 9.08 16.55
C ASP A 22 0.75 8.58 15.47
N ILE A 23 0.73 7.28 15.19
CA ILE A 23 -0.22 6.69 14.25
C ILE A 23 -1.22 5.87 15.05
N THR A 24 -2.51 6.09 14.80
CA THR A 24 -3.59 5.37 15.45
C THR A 24 -3.99 4.17 14.60
N PHE A 25 -4.30 3.06 15.27
CA PHE A 25 -4.75 1.84 14.60
C PHE A 25 -6.16 1.51 15.05
N GLU A 26 -7.09 1.31 14.10
CA GLU A 26 -8.49 1.00 14.39
C GLU A 26 -8.92 -0.26 13.70
N ALA A 27 -9.61 -1.14 14.41
CA ALA A 27 -10.22 -2.31 13.83
C ALA A 27 -11.35 -1.87 12.89
N GLY A 28 -11.40 -2.43 11.71
CA GLY A 28 -12.38 -2.07 10.70
C GLY A 28 -12.69 -3.25 9.78
N SER A 29 -13.21 -2.95 8.60
CA SER A 29 -13.62 -3.96 7.64
C SER A 29 -12.61 -4.18 6.51
N HIS A 30 -11.57 -3.40 6.46
CA HIS A 30 -10.52 -3.54 5.44
C HIS A 30 -9.27 -2.82 5.90
N PHE A 31 -8.16 -3.03 5.18
CA PHE A 31 -6.90 -2.35 5.45
C PHE A 31 -6.87 -1.04 4.66
N SER A 32 -6.64 0.07 5.35
CA SER A 32 -6.53 1.37 4.68
C SER A 32 -5.84 2.40 5.55
N TRP A 33 -5.22 3.38 4.90
CA TRP A 33 -4.60 4.53 5.55
C TRP A 33 -5.48 5.75 5.34
N HIS A 34 -5.74 6.47 6.42
CA HIS A 34 -6.56 7.70 6.40
C HIS A 34 -5.70 8.88 6.85
N ALA A 35 -5.26 9.67 5.86
CA ALA A 35 -4.28 10.73 6.10
C ALA A 35 -4.82 11.85 7.00
N LYS A 36 -6.08 12.21 6.86
CA LYS A 36 -6.66 13.32 7.63
C LYS A 36 -6.68 13.06 9.13
N THR A 37 -6.94 11.82 9.51
CA THR A 37 -7.05 11.43 10.92
C THR A 37 -5.81 10.69 11.40
N ARG A 38 -4.86 10.44 10.51
CA ARG A 38 -3.62 9.72 10.77
C ARG A 38 -3.89 8.37 11.44
N HIS A 39 -4.81 7.61 10.86
CA HIS A 39 -5.06 6.27 11.37
C HIS A 39 -5.03 5.22 10.27
N VAL A 40 -4.66 4.01 10.66
CA VAL A 40 -4.68 2.82 9.80
C VAL A 40 -5.82 1.92 10.26
N SER A 41 -6.72 1.58 9.35
CA SER A 41 -7.76 0.60 9.60
C SER A 41 -7.21 -0.79 9.28
N TYR A 42 -7.62 -1.78 10.06
CA TYR A 42 -7.14 -3.15 9.87
C TYR A 42 -8.22 -4.16 10.20
N LEU A 43 -8.06 -5.38 9.67
CA LEU A 43 -8.96 -6.49 9.96
C LEU A 43 -8.39 -7.26 11.16
N PRO A 44 -9.03 -7.18 12.34
CA PRO A 44 -8.45 -7.78 13.54
C PRO A 44 -8.44 -9.31 13.53
N ASP A 45 -9.35 -9.92 12.79
CA ASP A 45 -9.49 -11.38 12.76
C ASP A 45 -8.77 -12.04 11.59
N ALA A 46 -8.12 -11.26 10.73
CA ALA A 46 -7.38 -11.81 9.61
C ALA A 46 -6.10 -12.50 10.13
N ASP A 47 -5.84 -13.71 9.64
CA ASP A 47 -4.71 -14.50 10.13
C ASP A 47 -3.82 -15.08 9.03
N ASP A 48 -4.00 -14.68 7.78
CA ASP A 48 -3.16 -15.15 6.70
C ASP A 48 -1.96 -14.19 6.50
N PRO A 49 -0.87 -14.67 5.88
CA PRO A 49 0.31 -13.82 5.68
C PRO A 49 0.03 -12.55 4.88
N ARG A 50 -0.89 -12.61 3.92
CA ARG A 50 -1.24 -11.45 3.08
C ARG A 50 -1.81 -10.31 3.91
N SER A 51 -2.51 -10.63 4.99
CA SER A 51 -3.05 -9.62 5.90
C SER A 51 -1.94 -8.85 6.61
N LEU A 52 -0.87 -9.55 7.02
CA LEU A 52 0.30 -8.89 7.59
C LEU A 52 0.95 -7.96 6.56
N TRP A 53 1.07 -8.41 5.33
CA TRP A 53 1.65 -7.61 4.25
C TRP A 53 0.79 -6.37 3.95
N ALA A 54 -0.53 -6.54 3.94
CA ALA A 54 -1.45 -5.42 3.72
C ALA A 54 -1.32 -4.39 4.84
N LEU A 55 -1.22 -4.83 6.08
CA LEU A 55 -1.04 -3.92 7.21
C LEU A 55 0.26 -3.12 7.07
N LEU A 56 1.36 -3.80 6.74
CA LEU A 56 2.64 -3.13 6.55
C LEU A 56 2.60 -2.15 5.38
N HIS A 57 1.85 -2.46 4.34
CA HIS A 57 1.66 -1.58 3.20
C HIS A 57 0.95 -0.29 3.62
N GLU A 58 -0.13 -0.41 4.41
CA GLU A 58 -0.83 0.78 4.90
C GLU A 58 0.04 1.58 5.86
N LEU A 59 0.81 0.90 6.70
CA LEU A 59 1.77 1.59 7.55
C LEU A 59 2.84 2.30 6.70
N GLY A 60 3.23 1.70 5.59
CA GLY A 60 4.14 2.34 4.65
C GLY A 60 3.61 3.67 4.15
N HIS A 61 2.34 3.73 3.75
CA HIS A 61 1.69 4.99 3.38
C HIS A 61 1.74 6.00 4.53
N ALA A 62 1.48 5.53 5.74
CA ALA A 62 1.47 6.39 6.92
C ALA A 62 2.84 7.00 7.18
N LEU A 63 3.89 6.19 7.16
CA LEU A 63 5.25 6.64 7.45
C LEU A 63 5.78 7.58 6.39
N LEU A 64 5.38 7.40 5.14
CA LEU A 64 5.74 8.30 4.05
C LEU A 64 4.80 9.49 3.96
N ASN A 65 3.81 9.53 4.84
CA ASN A 65 2.86 10.63 4.95
C ASN A 65 2.12 10.88 3.63
N HIS A 66 1.74 9.80 2.96
CA HIS A 66 1.03 9.89 1.70
C HIS A 66 -0.34 10.51 1.89
N THR A 67 -0.68 11.42 1.01
CA THR A 67 -1.98 12.09 1.03
C THR A 67 -2.64 11.87 -0.33
N ASP A 68 -3.25 12.89 -0.89
CA ASP A 68 -3.90 12.78 -2.18
C ASP A 68 -2.86 12.80 -3.32
N PHE A 69 -3.30 12.51 -4.52
CA PHE A 69 -2.45 12.52 -5.70
C PHE A 69 -3.12 13.33 -6.81
N SER A 70 -2.30 13.89 -7.71
CA SER A 70 -2.78 14.73 -8.80
C SER A 70 -2.76 14.03 -10.16
N SER A 71 -2.06 12.92 -10.28
CA SER A 71 -1.97 12.17 -11.54
C SER A 71 -1.88 10.67 -11.28
N ASP A 72 -2.18 9.89 -12.32
CA ASP A 72 -2.12 8.43 -12.22
C ASP A 72 -0.69 7.94 -12.02
N ILE A 73 0.28 8.63 -12.65
CA ILE A 73 1.70 8.32 -12.44
C ILE A 73 2.08 8.55 -10.98
N GLU A 74 1.61 9.64 -10.39
CA GLU A 74 1.86 9.94 -8.99
C GLU A 74 1.29 8.85 -8.08
N LEU A 75 0.07 8.38 -8.38
CA LEU A 75 -0.53 7.29 -7.63
C LEU A 75 0.34 6.03 -7.70
N LEU A 76 0.79 5.67 -8.90
CA LEU A 76 1.67 4.50 -9.05
C LEU A 76 2.94 4.66 -8.24
N ASN A 77 3.56 5.85 -8.27
CA ASN A 77 4.77 6.12 -7.50
C ASN A 77 4.52 6.01 -6.00
N ILE A 78 3.36 6.46 -5.53
CA ILE A 78 2.95 6.33 -4.12
C ILE A 78 2.87 4.86 -3.73
N GLU A 79 2.27 4.03 -4.59
CA GLU A 79 2.15 2.60 -4.29
C GLU A 79 3.50 1.90 -4.30
N VAL A 80 4.36 2.22 -5.25
CA VAL A 80 5.72 1.67 -5.29
C VAL A 80 6.48 2.02 -4.01
N ALA A 81 6.41 3.28 -3.58
CA ALA A 81 7.09 3.75 -2.38
C ALA A 81 6.54 3.08 -1.12
N ALA A 82 5.21 2.90 -1.04
CA ALA A 82 4.58 2.26 0.10
C ALA A 82 5.01 0.80 0.22
N TRP A 83 5.10 0.08 -0.90
CA TRP A 83 5.57 -1.31 -0.87
C TRP A 83 7.06 -1.41 -0.51
N ALA A 84 7.88 -0.46 -0.96
CA ALA A 84 9.29 -0.42 -0.57
C ALA A 84 9.42 -0.20 0.95
N GLU A 85 8.61 0.67 1.52
CA GLU A 85 8.60 0.91 2.95
C GLU A 85 8.08 -0.31 3.71
N ALA A 86 7.04 -0.97 3.18
CA ALA A 86 6.51 -2.20 3.76
C ALA A 86 7.59 -3.28 3.83
N HIS A 87 8.43 -3.38 2.80
CA HIS A 87 9.51 -4.34 2.77
C HIS A 87 10.53 -4.08 3.88
N ARG A 88 10.89 -2.80 4.10
CA ARG A 88 11.78 -2.43 5.20
C ARG A 88 11.17 -2.77 6.55
N LEU A 89 9.88 -2.49 6.72
CA LEU A 89 9.17 -2.80 7.96
C LEU A 89 9.11 -4.30 8.19
N ALA A 90 8.91 -5.07 7.12
CA ALA A 90 8.87 -6.53 7.21
C ALA A 90 10.18 -7.07 7.79
N GLU A 91 11.32 -6.54 7.35
CA GLU A 91 12.61 -6.94 7.90
C GLU A 91 12.68 -6.64 9.40
N LYS A 92 12.18 -5.47 9.81
CA LYS A 92 12.20 -5.06 11.20
C LYS A 92 11.39 -6.01 12.08
N TYR A 93 10.25 -6.50 11.59
CA TYR A 93 9.34 -7.34 12.36
C TYR A 93 9.49 -8.83 12.08
N GLY A 94 10.50 -9.22 11.31
CA GLY A 94 10.74 -10.63 11.02
C GLY A 94 9.72 -11.26 10.10
N ILE A 95 9.12 -10.46 9.22
CA ILE A 95 8.11 -10.90 8.26
C ILE A 95 8.75 -10.94 6.88
N THR A 96 8.46 -11.98 6.10
CA THR A 96 8.92 -12.08 4.72
C THR A 96 7.72 -11.82 3.80
N ILE A 97 7.82 -10.79 2.97
CA ILE A 97 6.78 -10.49 1.97
C ILE A 97 7.18 -11.16 0.67
N ASP A 98 6.24 -11.89 0.06
CA ASP A 98 6.46 -12.49 -1.24
C ASP A 98 6.57 -11.39 -2.29
N GLN A 99 7.72 -11.30 -2.96
CA GLN A 99 7.95 -10.27 -3.98
C GLN A 99 6.96 -10.39 -5.14
N ASN A 100 6.53 -11.59 -5.48
CA ASN A 100 5.53 -11.77 -6.52
C ASN A 100 4.19 -11.13 -6.14
N TYR A 101 3.84 -11.19 -4.88
CA TYR A 101 2.62 -10.54 -4.39
C TYR A 101 2.70 -9.02 -4.60
N ILE A 102 3.84 -8.42 -4.28
CA ILE A 102 4.07 -6.99 -4.47
C ILE A 102 3.98 -6.65 -5.96
N GLU A 103 4.66 -7.42 -6.80
CA GLU A 103 4.67 -7.14 -8.25
C GLU A 103 3.28 -7.31 -8.85
N ASP A 104 2.51 -8.30 -8.41
CA ASP A 104 1.15 -8.48 -8.91
C ASP A 104 0.27 -7.29 -8.55
N ASN A 105 0.42 -6.76 -7.34
CA ASN A 105 -0.32 -5.57 -6.92
C ASN A 105 0.08 -4.36 -7.75
N LEU A 106 1.39 -4.15 -7.95
CA LEU A 106 1.87 -3.02 -8.73
C LEU A 106 1.50 -3.15 -10.20
N ASP A 107 1.49 -4.36 -10.74
CA ASP A 107 1.09 -4.60 -12.13
C ASP A 107 -0.37 -4.22 -12.37
N SER A 108 -1.24 -4.41 -11.37
CA SER A 108 -2.62 -3.98 -11.53
C SER A 108 -2.73 -2.46 -11.71
N TYR A 109 -1.90 -1.69 -11.01
CA TYR A 109 -1.84 -0.24 -11.20
C TYR A 109 -1.22 0.13 -12.55
N ARG A 110 -0.17 -0.58 -12.96
CA ARG A 110 0.49 -0.35 -14.23
C ARG A 110 -0.45 -0.62 -15.40
N ASP A 111 -1.19 -1.73 -15.34
CA ASP A 111 -2.16 -2.09 -16.36
C ASP A 111 -3.30 -1.09 -16.43
N TRP A 112 -3.82 -0.68 -15.28
CA TRP A 112 -4.86 0.33 -15.20
C TRP A 112 -4.39 1.66 -15.81
N LEU A 113 -3.18 2.09 -15.48
CA LEU A 113 -2.59 3.31 -16.03
C LEU A 113 -2.41 3.21 -17.54
N HIS A 114 -1.92 2.05 -18.02
CA HIS A 114 -1.74 1.83 -19.45
C HIS A 114 -3.06 1.97 -20.21
N VAL A 115 -4.12 1.36 -19.70
CA VAL A 115 -5.44 1.45 -20.33
C VAL A 115 -5.93 2.89 -20.33
N ARG A 116 -5.82 3.60 -19.21
CA ARG A 116 -6.28 4.98 -19.12
C ARG A 116 -5.49 5.92 -20.02
N ALA A 117 -4.19 5.68 -20.19
CA ALA A 117 -3.32 6.54 -20.98
C ALA A 117 -3.38 6.25 -22.49
N THR A 118 -3.91 5.08 -22.88
CA THR A 118 -3.97 4.70 -24.29
C THR A 118 -5.18 5.35 -24.96
N CYS A 119 -4.92 6.12 -26.03
CA CYS A 119 -5.98 6.75 -26.78
C CYS A 119 -6.81 5.69 -27.53
N PRO A 120 -8.14 5.65 -27.36
CA PRO A 120 -8.97 4.65 -28.04
C PRO A 120 -9.06 4.84 -29.55
N THR A 121 -8.66 6.01 -30.06
CA THR A 121 -8.71 6.31 -31.49
C THR A 121 -7.39 5.99 -32.19
N CYS A 122 -6.26 6.41 -31.63
CA CYS A 122 -4.97 6.25 -32.30
C CYS A 122 -4.06 5.23 -31.61
N TYR A 123 -4.45 4.70 -30.46
CA TYR A 123 -3.71 3.71 -29.69
C TYR A 123 -2.35 4.19 -29.19
N GLU A 124 -2.10 5.50 -29.24
CA GLU A 124 -0.89 6.10 -28.71
C GLU A 124 -1.06 6.46 -27.24
N ARG A 125 0.07 6.62 -26.54
CA ARG A 125 0.03 7.10 -25.16
C ARG A 125 -0.36 8.56 -25.11
N SER A 126 -1.26 8.88 -24.20
CA SER A 126 -1.77 10.24 -24.03
C SER A 126 -1.13 10.89 -22.82
N LEU A 127 -1.15 12.22 -22.79
CA LEU A 127 -0.71 12.98 -21.62
C LEU A 127 -1.89 13.20 -20.69
N GLN A 128 -1.68 12.95 -19.41
CA GLN A 128 -2.70 13.23 -18.41
C GLN A 128 -2.67 14.72 -18.07
N ILE A 129 -3.83 15.37 -18.18
CA ILE A 129 -3.95 16.81 -17.90
C ILE A 129 -4.61 17.07 -16.55
N ASP A 130 -5.43 16.12 -16.06
CA ASP A 130 -5.95 16.18 -14.69
C ASP A 130 -6.30 14.75 -14.24
N ARG A 131 -6.88 14.61 -13.05
CA ARG A 131 -7.15 13.29 -12.48
C ARG A 131 -8.04 12.41 -13.34
N GLN A 132 -8.86 13.01 -14.21
CA GLN A 132 -9.84 12.26 -15.00
C GLN A 132 -9.65 12.38 -16.50
N THR A 133 -8.74 13.22 -16.97
CA THR A 133 -8.64 13.56 -18.38
C THR A 133 -7.24 13.29 -18.94
N TYR A 134 -7.22 12.60 -20.08
CA TYR A 134 -6.01 12.37 -20.87
C TYR A 134 -6.19 13.06 -22.22
N ARG A 135 -5.10 13.62 -22.72
CA ARG A 135 -5.10 14.28 -24.03
C ARG A 135 -4.19 13.52 -24.98
N CYS A 136 -4.75 13.13 -26.12
CA CYS A 136 -3.98 12.54 -27.20
C CYS A 136 -3.13 13.62 -27.89
N HIS A 137 -1.91 13.24 -28.33
CA HIS A 137 -1.01 14.15 -29.04
C HIS A 137 -1.52 14.50 -30.41
#